data_282809b7a5d89bcbc03953040f7bdd7b
#
_entry.id   282809b7a5d89bcbc03953040f7bdd7b
#
_cell.length_a   1.000
_cell.length_b   1.000
_cell.length_c   1.000
_cell.angle_alpha   90.00
_cell.angle_beta   90.00
_cell.angle_gamma   90.00
#
_symmetry.space_group_name_H-M   'P 1'
#
loop_
_entity.id
_entity.type
_entity.pdbx_description
1 polymer ?
#
loop_
_entity_poly.entity_id
_entity_poly.type
_entity_poly.pdbx_seq_one_letter_code
_entity_poly.pdbx_strand_id
1 'polypeptide(L)'
;MTMAPPRTLAGFIDQVGGRAACLAVSRDPNAKVTILLFPPGTTRPAYVAKVPTTDAAARSVEREAEQLAEVGSRALGPVSTTIPKVVATVEHRGRPVLIMTAMPGQSMLAAYHSWRHTARRATVAADFSAAGGWLAGLHGAAAGSGQASLAQLLDGAADALSRRFGSQPDVDADLADLAGLRGRLARHRTPPTVVHGDFWPGNLLIERGRVLGVIDWESARLAGPPAGDLARFVTSYSLYLDRHTRPGRRVAGHPGLHAARWGAGVEYAIDGAGWSPDLARSFVMTGLERLGVPASCWRDVLLADVAAAAATADHDEFAWYQLTLFRRLTGRR
;
A
#
# COMPACT_ATOMS: atom_id res chain seq x y z
N MET A 1 31.96 -27.78 -2.26
CA MET A 1 32.17 -26.86 -3.39
C MET A 1 31.03 -25.86 -3.36
N THR A 2 31.30 -24.65 -2.88
CA THR A 2 30.30 -23.56 -2.90
C THR A 2 30.24 -23.06 -4.34
N MET A 3 29.17 -23.38 -5.05
CA MET A 3 28.94 -22.83 -6.40
C MET A 3 28.85 -21.29 -6.30
N ALA A 4 29.50 -20.61 -7.23
CA ALA A 4 29.36 -19.15 -7.33
C ALA A 4 27.88 -18.80 -7.54
N PRO A 5 27.39 -17.70 -6.94
CA PRO A 5 25.99 -17.30 -7.13
C PRO A 5 25.73 -17.02 -8.61
N PRO A 6 24.56 -17.44 -9.14
CA PRO A 6 24.19 -17.22 -10.53
C PRO A 6 24.10 -15.71 -10.80
N ARG A 7 24.64 -15.29 -11.95
CA ARG A 7 24.60 -13.89 -12.38
C ARG A 7 23.41 -13.55 -13.26
N THR A 8 22.71 -14.57 -13.78
CA THR A 8 21.56 -14.39 -14.68
C THR A 8 20.32 -15.07 -14.15
N LEU A 9 19.14 -14.60 -14.57
CA LEU A 9 17.85 -15.23 -14.22
C LEU A 9 17.80 -16.69 -14.70
N ALA A 10 18.26 -16.97 -15.93
CA ALA A 10 18.30 -18.34 -16.45
C ALA A 10 19.17 -19.24 -15.56
N GLY A 11 20.38 -18.80 -15.24
CA GLY A 11 21.26 -19.55 -14.35
C GLY A 11 20.67 -19.78 -12.94
N PHE A 12 19.89 -18.84 -12.42
CA PHE A 12 19.19 -19.04 -11.15
C PHE A 12 18.07 -20.08 -11.28
N ILE A 13 17.27 -20.03 -12.36
CA ILE A 13 16.20 -21.02 -12.63
C ILE A 13 16.81 -22.41 -12.78
N ASP A 14 17.90 -22.54 -13.53
CA ASP A 14 18.60 -23.82 -13.71
C ASP A 14 19.14 -24.37 -12.38
N GLN A 15 19.68 -23.49 -11.53
CA GLN A 15 20.16 -23.86 -10.20
C GLN A 15 19.03 -24.33 -9.27
N VAL A 16 17.85 -23.70 -9.33
CA VAL A 16 16.66 -24.14 -8.59
C VAL A 16 16.18 -25.50 -9.10
N GLY A 17 16.38 -25.78 -10.39
CA GLY A 17 16.07 -27.08 -11.00
C GLY A 17 14.58 -27.40 -11.08
N GLY A 18 13.71 -26.41 -10.95
CA GLY A 18 12.29 -26.59 -10.79
C GLY A 18 11.45 -26.02 -11.95
N ARG A 19 10.24 -25.60 -11.63
CA ARG A 19 9.29 -24.98 -12.58
C ARG A 19 9.16 -23.51 -12.34
N ALA A 20 8.95 -22.73 -13.40
CA ALA A 20 8.61 -21.32 -13.33
C ALA A 20 7.18 -21.08 -13.85
N ALA A 21 6.45 -20.19 -13.22
CA ALA A 21 5.12 -19.76 -13.67
C ALA A 21 5.02 -18.24 -13.62
N CYS A 22 4.53 -17.62 -14.69
CA CYS A 22 4.20 -16.20 -14.68
C CYS A 22 2.94 -15.99 -13.83
N LEU A 23 3.05 -15.17 -12.79
CA LEU A 23 1.93 -14.82 -11.92
C LEU A 23 1.18 -13.60 -12.45
N ALA A 24 1.92 -12.56 -12.84
CA ALA A 24 1.34 -11.29 -13.22
C ALA A 24 2.27 -10.51 -14.17
N VAL A 25 1.67 -9.64 -14.96
CA VAL A 25 2.36 -8.63 -15.74
C VAL A 25 1.74 -7.29 -15.39
N SER A 26 2.51 -6.41 -14.76
CA SER A 26 2.05 -5.04 -14.51
C SER A 26 2.19 -4.19 -15.77
N ARG A 27 1.50 -3.03 -15.79
CA ARG A 27 1.50 -2.10 -16.92
C ARG A 27 2.46 -0.94 -16.67
N ASP A 28 2.80 -0.21 -17.75
CA ASP A 28 3.60 1.01 -17.68
C ASP A 28 3.02 2.02 -16.65
N PRO A 29 3.90 2.90 -16.09
CA PRO A 29 5.34 3.02 -16.37
C PRO A 29 6.18 1.96 -15.64
N ASN A 30 5.69 1.30 -14.61
CA ASN A 30 6.38 0.31 -13.78
C ASN A 30 6.16 -1.14 -14.26
N ALA A 31 6.20 -1.37 -15.58
CA ALA A 31 5.91 -2.67 -16.14
C ALA A 31 6.93 -3.74 -15.71
N LYS A 32 6.46 -4.71 -14.93
CA LYS A 32 7.23 -5.83 -14.38
C LYS A 32 6.52 -7.16 -14.67
N VAL A 33 7.28 -8.21 -14.94
CA VAL A 33 6.80 -9.58 -14.95
C VAL A 33 7.15 -10.22 -13.61
N THR A 34 6.15 -10.70 -12.90
CA THR A 34 6.32 -11.46 -11.65
C THR A 34 6.28 -12.95 -11.95
N ILE A 35 7.36 -13.65 -11.62
CA ILE A 35 7.52 -15.08 -11.86
C ILE A 35 7.63 -15.82 -10.53
N LEU A 36 6.83 -16.85 -10.36
CA LEU A 36 6.93 -17.80 -9.24
C LEU A 36 7.87 -18.95 -9.62
N LEU A 37 8.81 -19.28 -8.73
CA LEU A 37 9.75 -20.38 -8.90
C LEU A 37 9.46 -21.48 -7.89
N PHE A 38 9.28 -22.70 -8.41
CA PHE A 38 8.90 -23.87 -7.65
C PHE A 38 10.06 -24.88 -7.67
N PRO A 39 10.70 -25.17 -6.53
CA PRO A 39 11.68 -26.26 -6.45
C PRO A 39 11.09 -27.62 -6.88
N PRO A 40 11.93 -28.59 -7.27
CA PRO A 40 11.47 -29.91 -7.63
C PRO A 40 10.61 -30.57 -6.55
N GLY A 41 9.53 -31.22 -6.95
CA GLY A 41 8.62 -31.94 -6.05
C GLY A 41 7.72 -31.04 -5.17
N THR A 42 7.78 -29.71 -5.31
CA THR A 42 6.93 -28.80 -4.54
C THR A 42 5.75 -28.28 -5.35
N THR A 43 4.62 -28.02 -4.67
CA THR A 43 3.45 -27.35 -5.20
C THR A 43 3.35 -25.89 -4.74
N ARG A 44 4.24 -25.47 -3.83
CA ARG A 44 4.33 -24.09 -3.34
C ARG A 44 5.59 -23.43 -3.92
N PRO A 45 5.51 -22.17 -4.34
CA PRO A 45 6.69 -21.45 -4.77
C PRO A 45 7.62 -21.22 -3.57
N ALA A 46 8.93 -21.32 -3.79
CA ALA A 46 9.94 -20.93 -2.81
C ALA A 46 10.45 -19.52 -3.07
N TYR A 47 10.44 -19.08 -4.33
CA TYR A 47 10.97 -17.79 -4.71
C TYR A 47 10.02 -17.04 -5.64
N VAL A 48 10.16 -15.71 -5.63
CA VAL A 48 9.53 -14.79 -6.56
C VAL A 48 10.63 -14.01 -7.26
N ALA A 49 10.56 -13.93 -8.59
CA ALA A 49 11.43 -13.07 -9.39
C ALA A 49 10.60 -11.91 -9.97
N LYS A 50 11.04 -10.66 -9.73
CA LYS A 50 10.50 -9.45 -10.36
C LYS A 50 11.41 -9.05 -11.51
N VAL A 51 10.91 -9.18 -12.73
CA VAL A 51 11.63 -8.94 -13.97
C VAL A 51 11.13 -7.62 -14.59
N PRO A 52 11.90 -6.53 -14.56
CA PRO A 52 11.46 -5.27 -15.15
C PRO A 52 11.50 -5.33 -16.68
N THR A 53 10.50 -4.70 -17.31
CA THR A 53 10.44 -4.58 -18.78
C THR A 53 10.77 -3.17 -19.28
N THR A 54 10.78 -2.18 -18.36
CA THR A 54 11.15 -0.78 -18.64
C THR A 54 12.27 -0.32 -17.70
N ASP A 55 12.93 0.80 -18.03
CA ASP A 55 13.97 1.37 -17.15
C ASP A 55 13.37 1.98 -15.87
N ALA A 56 12.14 2.48 -15.93
CA ALA A 56 11.41 2.93 -14.74
C ALA A 56 11.17 1.75 -13.77
N ALA A 57 10.72 0.60 -14.30
CA ALA A 57 10.54 -0.62 -13.53
C ALA A 57 11.87 -1.19 -13.01
N ALA A 58 12.98 -1.05 -13.76
CA ALA A 58 14.30 -1.46 -13.28
C ALA A 58 14.71 -0.69 -12.03
N ARG A 59 14.57 0.64 -12.05
CA ARG A 59 14.82 1.48 -10.87
C ARG A 59 13.88 1.15 -9.67
N SER A 60 12.65 0.77 -9.95
CA SER A 60 11.70 0.34 -8.91
C SER A 60 12.14 -0.99 -8.27
N VAL A 61 12.58 -1.96 -9.09
CA VAL A 61 13.10 -3.25 -8.64
C VAL A 61 14.39 -3.08 -7.81
N GLU A 62 15.29 -2.19 -8.21
CA GLU A 62 16.49 -1.86 -7.45
C GLU A 62 16.14 -1.27 -6.08
N ARG A 63 15.25 -0.26 -6.05
CA ARG A 63 14.77 0.32 -4.79
C ARG A 63 14.14 -0.72 -3.88
N GLU A 64 13.30 -1.62 -4.41
CA GLU A 64 12.70 -2.67 -3.60
C GLU A 64 13.76 -3.61 -3.00
N ALA A 65 14.79 -3.96 -3.76
CA ALA A 65 15.90 -4.78 -3.27
C ALA A 65 16.65 -4.09 -2.12
N GLU A 66 16.95 -2.79 -2.29
CA GLU A 66 17.61 -1.98 -1.25
C GLU A 66 16.74 -1.88 0.01
N GLN A 67 15.45 -1.52 -0.15
CA GLN A 67 14.53 -1.38 0.98
C GLN A 67 14.34 -2.71 1.73
N LEU A 68 14.17 -3.82 1.02
CA LEU A 68 14.07 -5.14 1.65
C LEU A 68 15.34 -5.53 2.39
N ALA A 69 16.52 -5.24 1.86
CA ALA A 69 17.79 -5.50 2.53
C ALA A 69 17.93 -4.68 3.82
N GLU A 70 17.58 -3.39 3.77
CA GLU A 70 17.62 -2.49 4.92
C GLU A 70 16.57 -2.83 5.97
N VAL A 71 15.33 -3.10 5.58
CA VAL A 71 14.26 -3.56 6.47
C VAL A 71 14.63 -4.89 7.11
N GLY A 72 15.21 -5.82 6.32
CA GLY A 72 15.66 -7.13 6.79
C GLY A 72 16.79 -7.07 7.81
N SER A 73 17.57 -5.98 7.84
CA SER A 73 18.62 -5.75 8.84
C SER A 73 18.08 -5.29 10.21
N ARG A 74 16.80 -4.91 10.28
CA ARG A 74 16.17 -4.40 11.50
C ARG A 74 15.65 -5.53 12.39
N ALA A 75 15.69 -5.31 13.69
CA ALA A 75 15.14 -6.25 14.69
C ALA A 75 13.61 -6.08 14.79
N LEU A 76 12.86 -6.57 13.81
CA LEU A 76 11.40 -6.42 13.70
C LEU A 76 10.61 -7.52 14.46
N GLY A 77 11.28 -8.34 15.28
CA GLY A 77 10.62 -9.40 16.03
C GLY A 77 9.82 -10.36 15.13
N PRO A 78 8.62 -10.79 15.54
CA PRO A 78 7.81 -11.73 14.76
C PRO A 78 7.39 -11.21 13.38
N VAL A 79 7.30 -9.88 13.19
CA VAL A 79 6.92 -9.26 11.90
C VAL A 79 7.94 -9.58 10.80
N SER A 80 9.22 -9.75 11.15
CA SER A 80 10.30 -10.10 10.20
C SER A 80 10.02 -11.36 9.39
N THR A 81 9.25 -12.30 9.94
CA THR A 81 8.89 -13.55 9.25
C THR A 81 7.84 -13.37 8.15
N THR A 82 7.18 -12.21 8.12
CA THR A 82 6.14 -11.85 7.16
C THR A 82 6.64 -10.92 6.06
N ILE A 83 7.94 -10.64 6.02
CA ILE A 83 8.59 -9.75 5.05
C ILE A 83 9.46 -10.62 4.13
N PRO A 84 9.36 -10.48 2.80
CA PRO A 84 10.21 -11.19 1.86
C PRO A 84 11.70 -10.89 2.12
N LYS A 85 12.54 -11.90 1.95
CA LYS A 85 14.00 -11.72 2.04
C LYS A 85 14.60 -11.71 0.65
N VAL A 86 15.49 -10.78 0.39
CA VAL A 86 16.28 -10.77 -0.84
C VAL A 86 17.16 -12.03 -0.85
N VAL A 87 17.04 -12.81 -1.91
CA VAL A 87 17.82 -14.04 -2.14
C VAL A 87 18.98 -13.74 -3.08
N ALA A 88 18.71 -13.01 -4.15
CA ALA A 88 19.70 -12.59 -5.12
C ALA A 88 19.20 -11.39 -5.93
N THR A 89 20.11 -10.59 -6.43
CA THR A 89 19.89 -9.70 -7.56
C THR A 89 20.70 -10.24 -8.73
N VAL A 90 20.03 -10.57 -9.82
CA VAL A 90 20.65 -11.14 -11.03
C VAL A 90 20.31 -10.28 -12.24
N GLU A 91 20.87 -10.59 -13.40
CA GLU A 91 20.64 -9.83 -14.62
C GLU A 91 19.74 -10.60 -15.61
N HIS A 92 18.86 -9.88 -16.30
CA HIS A 92 18.15 -10.35 -17.47
C HIS A 92 18.06 -9.24 -18.52
N ARG A 93 18.64 -9.49 -19.70
CA ARG A 93 18.65 -8.52 -20.83
C ARG A 93 19.17 -7.12 -20.44
N GLY A 94 20.23 -7.06 -19.65
CA GLY A 94 20.86 -5.82 -19.20
C GLY A 94 20.10 -5.07 -18.10
N ARG A 95 19.08 -5.70 -17.47
CA ARG A 95 18.33 -5.12 -16.36
C ARG A 95 18.42 -5.97 -15.11
N PRO A 96 18.41 -5.35 -13.91
CA PRO A 96 18.41 -6.07 -12.65
C PRO A 96 17.10 -6.81 -12.42
N VAL A 97 17.17 -8.03 -11.96
CA VAL A 97 16.04 -8.86 -11.54
C VAL A 97 16.18 -9.15 -10.06
N LEU A 98 15.17 -8.79 -9.29
CA LEU A 98 15.09 -9.11 -7.87
C LEU A 98 14.52 -10.51 -7.68
N ILE A 99 15.25 -11.37 -6.99
CA ILE A 99 14.79 -12.67 -6.52
C ILE A 99 14.67 -12.62 -5.01
N MET A 100 13.49 -12.94 -4.51
CA MET A 100 13.17 -12.93 -3.09
C MET A 100 12.43 -14.20 -2.67
N THR A 101 12.34 -14.44 -1.36
CA THR A 101 11.55 -15.54 -0.83
C THR A 101 10.08 -15.34 -1.15
N ALA A 102 9.39 -16.42 -1.56
CA ALA A 102 7.94 -16.40 -1.73
C ALA A 102 7.26 -16.40 -0.36
N MET A 103 6.29 -15.48 -0.19
CA MET A 103 5.51 -15.42 1.03
C MET A 103 4.27 -16.32 0.93
N PRO A 104 3.90 -17.03 2.01
CA PRO A 104 2.70 -17.85 2.03
C PRO A 104 1.44 -16.99 2.15
N GLY A 105 0.29 -17.61 1.87
CA GLY A 105 -1.02 -16.98 1.99
C GLY A 105 -1.64 -16.60 0.65
N GLN A 106 -2.86 -16.10 0.71
CA GLN A 106 -3.62 -15.59 -0.42
C GLN A 106 -3.74 -14.06 -0.31
N SER A 107 -3.67 -13.33 -1.43
CA SER A 107 -3.87 -11.89 -1.40
C SER A 107 -5.22 -11.54 -0.75
N MET A 108 -5.22 -10.62 0.20
CA MET A 108 -6.44 -10.10 0.82
C MET A 108 -7.37 -9.51 -0.24
N LEU A 109 -6.83 -8.91 -1.31
CA LEU A 109 -7.63 -8.39 -2.42
C LEU A 109 -8.39 -9.49 -3.16
N ALA A 110 -7.83 -10.70 -3.27
CA ALA A 110 -8.54 -11.84 -3.85
C ALA A 110 -9.73 -12.28 -2.98
N ALA A 111 -9.53 -12.31 -1.66
CA ALA A 111 -10.62 -12.54 -0.71
C ALA A 111 -11.67 -11.43 -0.75
N TYR A 112 -11.24 -10.17 -0.81
CA TYR A 112 -12.08 -8.98 -0.93
C TYR A 112 -13.05 -9.07 -2.12
N HIS A 113 -12.60 -9.59 -3.28
CA HIS A 113 -13.43 -9.75 -4.47
C HIS A 113 -14.29 -11.02 -4.47
N SER A 114 -14.22 -11.84 -3.43
CA SER A 114 -15.09 -13.00 -3.31
C SER A 114 -16.54 -12.60 -3.05
N TRP A 115 -17.49 -13.52 -3.36
CA TRP A 115 -18.93 -13.25 -3.28
C TRP A 115 -19.35 -12.68 -1.92
N ARG A 116 -19.90 -11.45 -1.91
CA ARG A 116 -20.42 -10.74 -0.74
C ARG A 116 -19.42 -10.59 0.41
N HIS A 117 -18.11 -10.66 0.18
CA HIS A 117 -17.11 -10.50 1.22
C HIS A 117 -17.24 -9.13 1.88
N THR A 118 -17.23 -8.07 1.09
CA THR A 118 -17.35 -6.68 1.57
C THR A 118 -18.73 -6.32 2.10
N ALA A 119 -19.76 -7.10 1.77
CA ALA A 119 -21.13 -6.88 2.25
C ALA A 119 -21.37 -7.36 3.70
N ARG A 120 -20.43 -8.09 4.29
CA ARG A 120 -20.57 -8.70 5.63
C ARG A 120 -19.64 -8.00 6.61
N ARG A 121 -20.24 -7.43 7.67
CA ARG A 121 -19.48 -6.76 8.73
C ARG A 121 -18.36 -7.64 9.31
N ALA A 122 -18.64 -8.92 9.56
CA ALA A 122 -17.69 -9.83 10.20
C ALA A 122 -16.44 -10.08 9.33
N THR A 123 -16.60 -10.24 8.00
CA THR A 123 -15.46 -10.47 7.10
C THR A 123 -14.60 -9.20 6.98
N VAL A 124 -15.23 -8.04 6.79
CA VAL A 124 -14.52 -6.76 6.73
C VAL A 124 -13.81 -6.47 8.06
N ALA A 125 -14.48 -6.71 9.20
CA ALA A 125 -13.87 -6.53 10.52
C ALA A 125 -12.65 -7.45 10.71
N ALA A 126 -12.68 -8.68 10.18
CA ALA A 126 -11.54 -9.59 10.24
C ALA A 126 -10.36 -9.08 9.41
N ASP A 127 -10.60 -8.52 8.20
CA ASP A 127 -9.56 -7.92 7.37
C ASP A 127 -8.90 -6.73 8.08
N PHE A 128 -9.72 -5.82 8.64
CA PHE A 128 -9.23 -4.66 9.39
C PHE A 128 -8.45 -5.08 10.64
N SER A 129 -8.92 -6.11 11.35
CA SER A 129 -8.23 -6.66 12.52
C SER A 129 -6.87 -7.25 12.15
N ALA A 130 -6.80 -8.02 11.06
CA ALA A 130 -5.56 -8.62 10.58
C ALA A 130 -4.54 -7.54 10.19
N ALA A 131 -4.96 -6.55 9.39
CA ALA A 131 -4.11 -5.43 8.97
C ALA A 131 -3.67 -4.58 10.17
N GLY A 132 -4.58 -4.21 11.06
CA GLY A 132 -4.30 -3.41 12.25
C GLY A 132 -3.38 -4.11 13.25
N GLY A 133 -3.55 -5.43 13.41
CA GLY A 133 -2.67 -6.25 14.26
C GLY A 133 -1.24 -6.30 13.71
N TRP A 134 -1.11 -6.47 12.39
CA TRP A 134 0.21 -6.47 11.75
C TRP A 134 0.91 -5.11 11.87
N LEU A 135 0.20 -3.98 11.57
CA LEU A 135 0.74 -2.64 11.72
C LEU A 135 1.15 -2.35 13.17
N ALA A 136 0.33 -2.76 14.16
CA ALA A 136 0.68 -2.59 15.56
C ALA A 136 1.97 -3.33 15.93
N GLY A 137 2.16 -4.55 15.39
CA GLY A 137 3.39 -5.32 15.55
C GLY A 137 4.60 -4.62 14.92
N LEU A 138 4.46 -4.12 13.68
CA LEU A 138 5.52 -3.36 13.00
C LEU A 138 5.90 -2.09 13.77
N HIS A 139 4.91 -1.28 14.13
CA HIS A 139 5.14 -0.01 14.83
C HIS A 139 5.81 -0.24 16.20
N GLY A 140 5.38 -1.27 16.95
CA GLY A 140 5.97 -1.60 18.23
C GLY A 140 7.43 -2.10 18.13
N ALA A 141 7.74 -2.86 17.07
CA ALA A 141 9.09 -3.41 16.88
C ALA A 141 10.06 -2.42 16.22
N ALA A 142 9.54 -1.52 15.36
CA ALA A 142 10.36 -0.63 14.53
C ALA A 142 10.42 0.82 15.03
N ALA A 143 9.92 1.11 16.22
CA ALA A 143 9.95 2.46 16.78
C ALA A 143 11.39 2.97 16.93
N GLY A 144 11.72 4.04 16.19
CA GLY A 144 13.02 4.71 16.26
C GLY A 144 13.04 5.79 17.33
N SER A 145 14.25 6.28 17.62
CA SER A 145 14.45 7.48 18.43
C SER A 145 14.09 8.74 17.65
N GLY A 146 13.56 9.76 18.35
CA GLY A 146 13.20 11.04 17.74
C GLY A 146 11.70 11.16 17.44
N GLN A 147 11.37 12.15 16.61
CA GLN A 147 10.00 12.54 16.34
C GLN A 147 9.81 12.83 14.84
N ALA A 148 8.92 12.11 14.18
CA ALA A 148 8.45 12.39 12.83
C ALA A 148 7.17 13.23 12.87
N SER A 149 7.12 14.29 12.09
CA SER A 149 5.91 15.11 11.95
C SER A 149 4.91 14.42 11.02
N LEU A 150 3.62 14.43 11.35
CA LEU A 150 2.60 13.98 10.43
C LEU A 150 2.51 14.80 9.14
N ALA A 151 3.03 16.04 9.12
CA ALA A 151 3.14 16.83 7.90
C ALA A 151 3.99 16.16 6.81
N GLN A 152 4.89 15.26 7.19
CA GLN A 152 5.71 14.47 6.25
C GLN A 152 4.88 13.53 5.35
N LEU A 153 3.63 13.24 5.69
CA LEU A 153 2.70 12.53 4.81
C LEU A 153 2.44 13.28 3.49
N LEU A 154 2.69 14.60 3.49
CA LEU A 154 2.48 15.48 2.34
C LEU A 154 3.78 16.09 1.80
N ASP A 155 4.94 15.50 2.15
CA ASP A 155 6.22 16.01 1.65
C ASP A 155 6.30 15.86 0.12
N GLY A 156 6.64 16.96 -0.55
CA GLY A 156 6.70 17.04 -2.01
C GLY A 156 5.35 17.07 -2.73
N ALA A 157 4.21 16.89 -2.02
CA ALA A 157 2.91 16.83 -2.66
C ALA A 157 2.51 18.14 -3.35
N ALA A 158 2.77 19.29 -2.73
CA ALA A 158 2.47 20.58 -3.34
C ALA A 158 3.22 20.81 -4.65
N ASP A 159 4.52 20.52 -4.66
CA ASP A 159 5.35 20.66 -5.88
C ASP A 159 4.92 19.68 -6.97
N ALA A 160 4.57 18.45 -6.60
CA ALA A 160 4.12 17.45 -7.55
C ALA A 160 2.76 17.82 -8.16
N LEU A 161 1.80 18.29 -7.35
CA LEU A 161 0.50 18.76 -7.84
C LEU A 161 0.65 20.00 -8.72
N SER A 162 1.49 20.97 -8.32
CA SER A 162 1.77 22.17 -9.12
C SER A 162 2.40 21.82 -10.48
N ARG A 163 3.38 20.91 -10.52
CA ARG A 163 3.97 20.45 -11.80
C ARG A 163 2.97 19.71 -12.67
N ARG A 164 2.10 18.88 -12.09
CA ARG A 164 1.17 18.04 -12.85
C ARG A 164 -0.07 18.79 -13.32
N PHE A 165 -0.61 19.67 -12.48
CA PHE A 165 -1.91 20.31 -12.69
C PHE A 165 -1.85 21.83 -12.69
N GLY A 166 -0.65 22.46 -12.70
CA GLY A 166 -0.48 23.92 -12.60
C GLY A 166 -1.21 24.75 -13.66
N SER A 167 -1.55 24.14 -14.81
CA SER A 167 -2.35 24.78 -15.86
C SER A 167 -3.87 24.62 -15.68
N GLN A 168 -4.32 23.85 -14.69
CA GLN A 168 -5.73 23.62 -14.45
C GLN A 168 -6.33 24.75 -13.63
N PRO A 169 -7.61 25.15 -13.89
CA PRO A 169 -8.32 26.04 -12.99
C PRO A 169 -8.40 25.45 -11.59
N ASP A 170 -8.41 26.29 -10.58
CA ASP A 170 -8.53 25.93 -9.15
C ASP A 170 -7.30 25.26 -8.51
N VAL A 171 -6.18 25.08 -9.21
CA VAL A 171 -4.99 24.47 -8.61
C VAL A 171 -4.46 25.28 -7.42
N ASP A 172 -4.54 26.61 -7.46
CA ASP A 172 -4.13 27.46 -6.34
C ASP A 172 -4.98 27.21 -5.09
N ALA A 173 -6.27 26.96 -5.27
CA ALA A 173 -7.16 26.58 -4.18
C ALA A 173 -6.84 25.16 -3.65
N ASP A 174 -6.45 24.22 -4.54
CA ASP A 174 -5.97 22.89 -4.12
C ASP A 174 -4.71 23.00 -3.28
N LEU A 175 -3.76 23.82 -3.69
CA LEU A 175 -2.52 24.08 -2.96
C LEU A 175 -2.77 24.76 -1.62
N ALA A 176 -3.75 25.68 -1.54
CA ALA A 176 -4.15 26.31 -0.29
C ALA A 176 -4.77 25.30 0.70
N ASP A 177 -5.68 24.43 0.21
CA ASP A 177 -6.25 23.35 1.03
C ASP A 177 -5.18 22.38 1.53
N LEU A 178 -4.24 22.01 0.64
CA LEU A 178 -3.11 21.15 0.99
C LEU A 178 -2.20 21.79 2.05
N ALA A 179 -1.91 23.09 1.90
CA ALA A 179 -1.11 23.84 2.88
C ALA A 179 -1.82 23.91 4.25
N GLY A 180 -3.14 24.16 4.26
CA GLY A 180 -3.96 24.12 5.46
C GLY A 180 -3.95 22.76 6.15
N LEU A 181 -4.11 21.68 5.38
CA LEU A 181 -4.03 20.31 5.88
C LEU A 181 -2.65 20.00 6.46
N ARG A 182 -1.58 20.35 5.73
CA ARG A 182 -0.20 20.18 6.19
C ARG A 182 0.06 20.95 7.49
N GLY A 183 -0.47 22.16 7.61
CA GLY A 183 -0.37 22.99 8.84
C GLY A 183 -1.06 22.35 10.04
N ARG A 184 -2.24 21.70 9.85
CA ARG A 184 -2.91 20.96 10.94
C ARG A 184 -2.10 19.73 11.35
N LEU A 185 -1.63 18.94 10.39
CA LEU A 185 -0.81 17.74 10.63
C LEU A 185 0.55 18.05 11.27
N ALA A 186 1.14 19.22 10.99
CA ALA A 186 2.42 19.64 11.56
C ALA A 186 2.42 19.78 13.10
N ARG A 187 1.24 19.92 13.71
CA ARG A 187 1.07 20.00 15.16
C ARG A 187 1.28 18.66 15.86
N HIS A 188 1.30 17.54 15.10
CA HIS A 188 1.34 16.19 15.62
C HIS A 188 2.62 15.49 15.20
N ARG A 189 3.18 14.75 16.15
CA ARG A 189 4.41 14.01 15.97
C ARG A 189 4.25 12.59 16.50
N THR A 190 5.01 11.68 15.93
CA THR A 190 5.07 10.27 16.33
C THR A 190 6.52 9.81 16.39
N PRO A 191 6.85 8.77 17.13
CA PRO A 191 8.10 8.06 16.89
C PRO A 191 8.18 7.64 15.42
N PRO A 192 9.29 7.90 14.72
CA PRO A 192 9.47 7.40 13.37
C PRO A 192 9.58 5.88 13.39
N THR A 193 8.95 5.21 12.41
CA THR A 193 9.08 3.76 12.26
C THR A 193 9.39 3.40 10.82
N VAL A 194 9.65 2.11 10.58
CA VAL A 194 9.57 1.56 9.22
C VAL A 194 8.13 1.72 8.73
N VAL A 195 7.97 2.34 7.57
CA VAL A 195 6.69 2.54 6.88
C VAL A 195 6.74 1.77 5.57
N HIS A 196 5.70 1.00 5.26
CA HIS A 196 5.59 0.27 4.00
C HIS A 196 5.42 1.22 2.81
N GLY A 197 4.63 2.28 3.00
CA GLY A 197 4.40 3.35 2.01
C GLY A 197 3.34 3.02 0.95
N ASP A 198 3.02 1.73 0.75
CA ASP A 198 1.91 1.27 -0.10
C ASP A 198 1.16 0.09 0.57
N PHE A 199 0.74 0.28 1.82
CA PHE A 199 0.07 -0.74 2.62
C PHE A 199 -1.41 -0.84 2.26
N TRP A 200 -1.74 -1.69 1.30
CA TRP A 200 -3.09 -1.89 0.79
C TRP A 200 -3.43 -3.38 0.63
N PRO A 201 -4.72 -3.76 0.52
CA PRO A 201 -5.14 -5.17 0.49
C PRO A 201 -4.46 -6.05 -0.56
N GLY A 202 -4.00 -5.47 -1.67
CA GLY A 202 -3.28 -6.19 -2.71
C GLY A 202 -1.92 -6.72 -2.27
N ASN A 203 -1.27 -5.99 -1.36
CA ASN A 203 0.07 -6.29 -0.87
C ASN A 203 0.07 -7.15 0.42
N LEU A 204 -1.11 -7.51 0.93
CA LEU A 204 -1.27 -8.33 2.12
C LEU A 204 -1.63 -9.78 1.75
N LEU A 205 -0.80 -10.72 2.15
CA LEU A 205 -1.07 -12.15 2.02
C LEU A 205 -1.60 -12.68 3.34
N ILE A 206 -2.82 -13.23 3.31
CA ILE A 206 -3.54 -13.68 4.50
C ILE A 206 -3.82 -15.18 4.45
N GLU A 207 -3.85 -15.79 5.60
CA GLU A 207 -4.39 -17.13 5.83
C GLU A 207 -5.04 -17.17 7.21
N ARG A 208 -6.28 -17.70 7.28
CA ARG A 208 -7.05 -17.86 8.52
C ARG A 208 -7.11 -16.58 9.37
N GLY A 209 -7.33 -15.43 8.74
CA GLY A 209 -7.45 -14.13 9.41
C GLY A 209 -6.13 -13.54 9.94
N ARG A 210 -4.98 -14.05 9.50
CA ARG A 210 -3.66 -13.55 9.89
C ARG A 210 -2.89 -13.10 8.65
N VAL A 211 -2.13 -12.02 8.76
CA VAL A 211 -1.16 -11.62 7.74
C VAL A 211 0.06 -12.52 7.84
N LEU A 212 0.34 -13.25 6.77
CA LEU A 212 1.50 -14.13 6.64
C LEU A 212 2.59 -13.57 5.72
N GLY A 213 2.24 -12.56 4.91
CA GLY A 213 3.18 -11.88 4.04
C GLY A 213 2.73 -10.47 3.74
N VAL A 214 3.67 -9.55 3.71
CA VAL A 214 3.49 -8.20 3.18
C VAL A 214 4.54 -8.01 2.11
N ILE A 215 4.10 -7.72 0.89
CA ILE A 215 4.92 -7.68 -0.32
C ILE A 215 4.93 -6.28 -0.93
N ASP A 216 5.83 -6.03 -1.88
CA ASP A 216 5.89 -4.78 -2.66
C ASP A 216 6.42 -3.59 -1.83
N TRP A 217 7.67 -3.71 -1.38
CA TRP A 217 8.34 -2.76 -0.49
C TRP A 217 9.04 -1.60 -1.20
N GLU A 218 8.82 -1.40 -2.49
CA GLU A 218 9.50 -0.35 -3.29
C GLU A 218 9.25 1.09 -2.81
N SER A 219 8.16 1.31 -2.07
CA SER A 219 7.77 2.61 -1.48
C SER A 219 8.14 2.73 0.00
N ALA A 220 8.83 1.75 0.56
CA ALA A 220 9.15 1.72 1.98
C ALA A 220 10.08 2.86 2.40
N ARG A 221 9.95 3.26 3.65
CA ARG A 221 10.82 4.24 4.32
C ARG A 221 11.22 3.70 5.68
N LEU A 222 12.52 3.78 6.00
CA LEU A 222 13.05 3.25 7.27
C LEU A 222 12.71 4.09 8.49
N ALA A 223 12.37 5.35 8.28
CA ALA A 223 12.00 6.29 9.33
C ALA A 223 10.97 7.28 8.78
N GLY A 224 9.71 6.99 8.98
CA GLY A 224 8.60 7.84 8.53
C GLY A 224 7.45 7.87 9.54
N PRO A 225 6.46 8.74 9.33
CA PRO A 225 5.25 8.77 10.15
C PRO A 225 4.36 7.55 9.81
N PRO A 226 4.14 6.64 10.78
CA PRO A 226 3.43 5.37 10.53
C PRO A 226 1.94 5.53 10.22
N ALA A 227 1.37 6.70 10.48
CA ALA A 227 -0.04 7.00 10.19
C ALA A 227 -0.40 6.88 8.69
N GLY A 228 0.60 7.00 7.79
CA GLY A 228 0.41 6.84 6.35
C GLY A 228 -0.11 5.46 5.95
N ASP A 229 0.45 4.40 6.52
CA ASP A 229 0.02 3.02 6.22
C ASP A 229 -1.40 2.74 6.75
N LEU A 230 -1.80 3.34 7.88
CA LEU A 230 -3.18 3.27 8.37
C LEU A 230 -4.16 3.91 7.37
N ALA A 231 -3.83 5.10 6.88
CA ALA A 231 -4.67 5.80 5.91
C ALA A 231 -4.73 5.06 4.58
N ARG A 232 -3.59 4.63 4.06
CA ARG A 232 -3.47 3.90 2.81
C ARG A 232 -4.33 2.64 2.79
N PHE A 233 -4.34 1.89 3.91
CA PHE A 233 -5.19 0.71 4.01
C PHE A 233 -6.68 1.07 3.91
N VAL A 234 -7.14 2.07 4.66
CA VAL A 234 -8.55 2.46 4.68
C VAL A 234 -9.01 3.02 3.34
N THR A 235 -8.25 3.95 2.75
CA THR A 235 -8.63 4.59 1.49
C THR A 235 -8.66 3.60 0.34
N SER A 236 -7.65 2.72 0.23
CA SER A 236 -7.60 1.71 -0.82
C SER A 236 -8.63 0.59 -0.61
N TYR A 237 -8.89 0.15 0.64
CA TYR A 237 -9.95 -0.81 0.92
C TYR A 237 -11.33 -0.26 0.52
N SER A 238 -11.56 1.01 0.81
CA SER A 238 -12.84 1.67 0.55
C SER A 238 -13.04 2.01 -0.93
N LEU A 239 -11.97 2.24 -1.68
CA LEU A 239 -12.02 2.66 -3.09
C LEU A 239 -12.76 1.67 -4.00
N TYR A 240 -12.70 0.38 -3.68
CA TYR A 240 -13.27 -0.68 -4.51
C TYR A 240 -14.61 -1.23 -4.00
N LEU A 241 -15.23 -0.63 -2.97
CA LEU A 241 -16.49 -1.13 -2.39
C LEU A 241 -17.64 -1.19 -3.41
N ASP A 242 -17.69 -0.27 -4.34
CA ASP A 242 -18.74 -0.17 -5.36
C ASP A 242 -18.39 -0.81 -6.71
N ARG A 243 -17.17 -1.35 -6.88
CA ARG A 243 -16.63 -1.86 -8.15
C ARG A 243 -17.53 -2.83 -8.89
N HIS A 244 -18.26 -3.69 -8.16
CA HIS A 244 -19.16 -4.70 -8.73
C HIS A 244 -20.64 -4.27 -8.72
N THR A 245 -20.91 -3.01 -8.44
CA THR A 245 -22.26 -2.46 -8.37
C THR A 245 -22.53 -1.57 -9.60
N ARG A 246 -23.66 -1.76 -10.23
CA ARG A 246 -24.05 -0.89 -11.38
C ARG A 246 -24.22 0.55 -10.91
N PRO A 247 -23.78 1.54 -11.71
CA PRO A 247 -23.97 2.95 -11.41
C PRO A 247 -25.42 3.28 -11.00
N GLY A 248 -25.58 4.12 -9.98
CA GLY A 248 -26.88 4.51 -9.41
C GLY A 248 -27.49 3.48 -8.44
N ARG A 249 -26.92 2.28 -8.32
CA ARG A 249 -27.46 1.25 -7.41
C ARG A 249 -26.77 1.29 -6.05
N ARG A 250 -27.52 0.88 -5.01
CA ARG A 250 -26.99 0.72 -3.66
C ARG A 250 -26.01 -0.44 -3.60
N VAL A 251 -24.89 -0.23 -2.94
CA VAL A 251 -23.88 -1.27 -2.72
C VAL A 251 -24.38 -2.25 -1.66
N ALA A 252 -24.28 -3.53 -1.96
CA ALA A 252 -24.74 -4.59 -1.05
C ALA A 252 -24.00 -4.52 0.30
N GLY A 253 -24.76 -4.56 1.40
CA GLY A 253 -24.23 -4.45 2.76
C GLY A 253 -23.88 -3.04 3.24
N HIS A 254 -23.96 -2.02 2.34
CA HIS A 254 -23.62 -0.63 2.62
C HIS A 254 -24.80 0.30 2.32
N PRO A 255 -25.78 0.43 3.23
CA PRO A 255 -27.04 1.11 2.94
C PRO A 255 -26.90 2.59 2.58
N GLY A 256 -25.82 3.24 3.04
CA GLY A 256 -25.50 4.64 2.73
C GLY A 256 -24.64 4.83 1.49
N LEU A 257 -24.20 3.75 0.80
CA LEU A 257 -23.33 3.84 -0.36
C LEU A 257 -24.09 3.50 -1.63
N HIS A 258 -24.06 4.41 -2.61
CA HIS A 258 -24.50 4.17 -3.97
C HIS A 258 -23.30 4.22 -4.91
N ALA A 259 -23.20 3.26 -5.81
CA ALA A 259 -22.22 3.29 -6.89
C ALA A 259 -22.60 4.44 -7.84
N ALA A 260 -21.87 5.53 -7.81
CA ALA A 260 -22.21 6.74 -8.58
C ALA A 260 -21.01 7.25 -9.37
N ARG A 261 -19.97 7.59 -8.68
CA ARG A 261 -18.76 8.21 -9.23
C ARG A 261 -17.52 7.61 -8.61
N TRP A 262 -16.40 7.81 -9.27
CA TRP A 262 -15.12 7.35 -8.76
C TRP A 262 -14.85 7.92 -7.36
N GLY A 263 -14.40 7.09 -6.44
CA GLY A 263 -14.12 7.46 -5.05
C GLY A 263 -15.34 7.51 -4.12
N ALA A 264 -16.54 7.15 -4.58
CA ALA A 264 -17.74 7.13 -3.72
C ALA A 264 -17.59 6.27 -2.47
N GLY A 265 -16.85 5.16 -2.57
CA GLY A 265 -16.54 4.30 -1.42
C GLY A 265 -15.64 5.00 -0.39
N VAL A 266 -14.68 5.82 -0.82
CA VAL A 266 -13.81 6.59 0.07
C VAL A 266 -14.59 7.73 0.75
N GLU A 267 -15.41 8.47 -0.02
CA GLU A 267 -16.30 9.48 0.56
C GLU A 267 -17.23 8.87 1.62
N TYR A 268 -17.79 7.70 1.32
CA TYR A 268 -18.63 6.98 2.26
C TYR A 268 -17.86 6.57 3.53
N ALA A 269 -16.64 6.09 3.41
CA ALA A 269 -15.82 5.71 4.57
C ALA A 269 -15.48 6.92 5.46
N ILE A 270 -15.26 8.09 4.87
CA ILE A 270 -14.88 9.31 5.58
C ILE A 270 -16.11 10.04 6.14
N ASP A 271 -17.10 10.35 5.29
CA ASP A 271 -18.21 11.25 5.63
C ASP A 271 -19.56 10.52 5.77
N GLY A 272 -19.63 9.22 5.42
CA GLY A 272 -20.84 8.42 5.51
C GLY A 272 -21.18 7.97 6.94
N ALA A 273 -22.28 7.24 7.06
CA ALA A 273 -22.77 6.65 8.31
C ALA A 273 -23.03 5.15 8.18
N GLY A 274 -22.87 4.41 9.28
CA GLY A 274 -23.11 2.98 9.38
C GLY A 274 -21.86 2.19 9.72
N TRP A 275 -22.02 0.89 9.83
CA TRP A 275 -21.00 -0.01 10.39
C TRP A 275 -19.63 0.04 9.67
N SER A 276 -19.62 0.25 8.34
CA SER A 276 -18.39 0.25 7.57
C SER A 276 -17.60 1.56 7.75
N PRO A 277 -18.21 2.77 7.64
CA PRO A 277 -17.56 4.02 8.06
C PRO A 277 -17.08 4.00 9.51
N ASP A 278 -17.89 3.46 10.43
CA ASP A 278 -17.52 3.37 11.84
C ASP A 278 -16.30 2.48 12.05
N LEU A 279 -16.22 1.36 11.35
CA LEU A 279 -15.08 0.46 11.38
C LEU A 279 -13.81 1.14 10.81
N ALA A 280 -13.92 1.82 9.67
CA ALA A 280 -12.83 2.54 9.03
C ALA A 280 -12.26 3.64 9.95
N ARG A 281 -13.15 4.45 10.53
CA ARG A 281 -12.78 5.49 11.51
C ARG A 281 -12.13 4.91 12.76
N SER A 282 -12.74 3.89 13.35
CA SER A 282 -12.21 3.23 14.54
C SER A 282 -10.83 2.63 14.31
N PHE A 283 -10.58 2.07 13.13
CA PHE A 283 -9.27 1.53 12.76
C PHE A 283 -8.19 2.63 12.78
N VAL A 284 -8.44 3.77 12.13
CA VAL A 284 -7.47 4.88 12.09
C VAL A 284 -7.32 5.50 13.48
N MET A 285 -8.42 5.77 14.18
CA MET A 285 -8.41 6.36 15.53
C MET A 285 -7.61 5.52 16.52
N THR A 286 -7.89 4.20 16.58
CA THR A 286 -7.13 3.27 17.42
C THR A 286 -5.66 3.19 17.03
N GLY A 287 -5.36 3.25 15.72
CA GLY A 287 -3.97 3.30 15.23
C GLY A 287 -3.27 4.57 15.69
N LEU A 288 -3.90 5.73 15.57
CA LEU A 288 -3.34 7.02 16.01
C LEU A 288 -3.12 7.07 17.52
N GLU A 289 -4.06 6.59 18.32
CA GLU A 289 -3.92 6.52 19.80
C GLU A 289 -2.70 5.69 20.20
N ARG A 290 -2.45 4.54 19.56
CA ARG A 290 -1.23 3.74 19.79
C ARG A 290 0.06 4.50 19.45
N LEU A 291 0.00 5.44 18.51
CA LEU A 291 1.11 6.28 18.09
C LEU A 291 1.25 7.55 18.93
N GLY A 292 0.41 7.74 19.95
CA GLY A 292 0.39 8.94 20.79
C GLY A 292 -0.18 10.17 20.09
N VAL A 293 -0.93 9.99 19.01
CA VAL A 293 -1.59 11.06 18.25
C VAL A 293 -3.08 11.12 18.64
N PRO A 294 -3.65 12.32 18.83
CA PRO A 294 -5.07 12.45 19.10
C PRO A 294 -5.94 11.78 18.04
N ALA A 295 -6.89 10.97 18.46
CA ALA A 295 -7.82 10.27 17.56
C ALA A 295 -8.58 11.23 16.62
N SER A 296 -8.82 12.47 17.05
CA SER A 296 -9.48 13.52 16.25
C SER A 296 -8.76 13.85 14.94
N CYS A 297 -7.47 13.50 14.79
CA CYS A 297 -6.71 13.69 13.55
C CYS A 297 -7.04 12.68 12.46
N TRP A 298 -7.90 11.69 12.72
CA TRP A 298 -8.19 10.58 11.80
C TRP A 298 -8.57 11.06 10.39
N ARG A 299 -9.42 12.10 10.31
CA ARG A 299 -9.89 12.64 9.03
C ARG A 299 -8.77 13.31 8.26
N ASP A 300 -7.94 14.12 8.92
CA ASP A 300 -6.80 14.80 8.30
C ASP A 300 -5.77 13.78 7.76
N VAL A 301 -5.56 12.67 8.46
CA VAL A 301 -4.66 11.60 8.02
C VAL A 301 -5.20 10.88 6.77
N LEU A 302 -6.51 10.63 6.68
CA LEU A 302 -7.12 10.06 5.47
C LEU A 302 -7.08 11.04 4.29
N LEU A 303 -7.35 12.33 4.52
CA LEU A 303 -7.22 13.38 3.50
C LEU A 303 -5.79 13.49 2.98
N ALA A 304 -4.80 13.31 3.85
CA ALA A 304 -3.40 13.34 3.45
C ALA A 304 -3.04 12.19 2.48
N ASP A 305 -3.58 10.98 2.70
CA ASP A 305 -3.36 9.87 1.77
C ASP A 305 -3.99 10.13 0.40
N VAL A 306 -5.23 10.66 0.36
CA VAL A 306 -5.88 11.02 -0.90
C VAL A 306 -5.09 12.09 -1.65
N ALA A 307 -4.62 13.14 -0.97
CA ALA A 307 -3.81 14.20 -1.57
C ALA A 307 -2.43 13.67 -2.04
N ALA A 308 -1.78 12.85 -1.23
CA ALA A 308 -0.50 12.22 -1.59
C ALA A 308 -0.66 11.31 -2.81
N ALA A 309 -1.74 10.53 -2.88
CA ALA A 309 -2.05 9.69 -4.04
C ALA A 309 -2.27 10.51 -5.32
N ALA A 310 -2.92 11.69 -5.24
CA ALA A 310 -3.03 12.61 -6.37
C ALA A 310 -1.66 13.12 -6.85
N ALA A 311 -0.75 13.36 -5.91
CA ALA A 311 0.58 13.89 -6.19
C ALA A 311 1.52 12.83 -6.81
N THR A 312 1.43 11.58 -6.35
CA THR A 312 2.43 10.52 -6.62
C THR A 312 1.97 9.42 -7.56
N ALA A 313 0.70 9.42 -7.97
CA ALA A 313 0.17 8.40 -8.87
C ALA A 313 0.93 8.34 -10.21
N ASP A 314 1.18 7.13 -10.69
CA ASP A 314 1.90 6.89 -11.95
C ASP A 314 1.11 7.35 -13.18
N HIS A 315 -0.22 7.29 -13.13
CA HIS A 315 -1.12 7.65 -14.23
C HIS A 315 -1.85 8.97 -13.96
N ASP A 316 -1.83 9.88 -14.94
CA ASP A 316 -2.46 11.20 -14.83
C ASP A 316 -3.97 11.13 -14.61
N GLU A 317 -4.66 10.18 -15.24
CA GLU A 317 -6.09 9.97 -15.05
C GLU A 317 -6.40 9.59 -13.59
N PHE A 318 -5.64 8.66 -13.00
CA PHE A 318 -5.82 8.28 -11.60
C PHE A 318 -5.47 9.42 -10.65
N ALA A 319 -4.40 10.16 -10.93
CA ALA A 319 -4.02 11.36 -10.18
C ALA A 319 -5.14 12.41 -10.20
N TRP A 320 -5.76 12.63 -11.36
CA TRP A 320 -6.89 13.54 -11.52
C TRP A 320 -8.11 13.09 -10.72
N TYR A 321 -8.43 11.81 -10.73
CA TYR A 321 -9.52 11.27 -9.92
C TYR A 321 -9.28 11.46 -8.42
N GLN A 322 -8.04 11.25 -7.95
CA GLN A 322 -7.66 11.49 -6.56
C GLN A 322 -7.75 12.97 -6.20
N LEU A 323 -7.27 13.88 -7.06
CA LEU A 323 -7.40 15.32 -6.85
C LEU A 323 -8.86 15.76 -6.78
N THR A 324 -9.69 15.25 -7.69
CA THR A 324 -11.13 15.51 -7.69
C THR A 324 -11.81 14.99 -6.43
N LEU A 325 -11.40 13.82 -5.94
CA LEU A 325 -11.87 13.28 -4.67
C LEU A 325 -11.44 14.16 -3.49
N PHE A 326 -10.18 14.61 -3.47
CA PHE A 326 -9.68 15.53 -2.43
C PHE A 326 -10.50 16.83 -2.38
N ARG A 327 -10.79 17.44 -3.56
CA ARG A 327 -11.66 18.63 -3.66
C ARG A 327 -13.02 18.40 -3.01
N ARG A 328 -13.68 17.30 -3.33
CA ARG A 328 -15.00 16.97 -2.75
C ARG A 328 -14.95 16.77 -1.24
N LEU A 329 -13.92 16.07 -0.75
CA LEU A 329 -13.73 15.83 0.69
C LEU A 329 -13.36 17.10 1.47
N THR A 330 -12.79 18.12 0.81
CA THR A 330 -12.53 19.46 1.41
C THR A 330 -13.70 20.43 1.22
N GLY A 331 -14.83 19.97 0.65
CA GLY A 331 -16.06 20.77 0.52
C GLY A 331 -16.15 21.61 -0.75
N ARG A 332 -15.21 21.41 -1.71
CA ARG A 332 -15.27 22.05 -3.03
C ARG A 332 -15.97 21.13 -4.04
N ARG A 333 -16.80 21.69 -4.89
CA ARG A 333 -17.57 20.96 -5.94
C ARG A 333 -17.02 21.24 -7.32
#